data_0a77c6087d2973c103edf827aababae2
#
_entry.id   0a77c6087d2973c103edf827aababae2
#
_cell.length_a   1.000
_cell.length_b   1.000
_cell.length_c   1.000
_cell.angle_alpha   90.00
_cell.angle_beta   90.00
_cell.angle_gamma   90.00
#
_symmetry.space_group_name_H-M   'P 1'
#
loop_
_entity.id
_entity.type
_entity.pdbx_description
1 polymer ?
#
loop_
_entity_poly.entity_id
_entity_poly.type
_entity_poly.pdbx_seq_one_letter_code
_entity_poly.pdbx_strand_id
1 'polypeptide(L)'
;MIEYIVPGNIDDRILARTAELLKNGGTAAIPTDTSWSVVCSMNSKEGIKRLKALSKERNEQLFTLLCSDISQFGEFCSLDNSRFRLIRRLTPGPYVFILKTLLGTEKALGLRRQEIGVRLPDYPVPQAIINALGCPLYGITAKRNMSMDTDPDDLDYTDSPEENESRPDENSTEQSSGFYREETLFEGGWELEEIRGLDLILDPGEDRNRIFSTVLDISSGEVQILRQGAGPWPV
;
A
#
# COMPACT_ATOMS: atom_id res chain seq x y z
N MET A 1 -9.70 17.00 2.53
CA MET A 1 -9.00 18.27 2.16
C MET A 1 -8.00 17.99 1.05
N ILE A 2 -7.98 18.80 -0.02
CA ILE A 2 -7.00 18.70 -1.12
C ILE A 2 -5.89 19.73 -0.93
N GLU A 3 -4.64 19.31 -1.09
CA GLU A 3 -3.45 20.14 -1.19
C GLU A 3 -2.79 19.92 -2.55
N TYR A 4 -2.67 20.98 -3.32
CA TYR A 4 -1.98 20.91 -4.60
C TYR A 4 -0.47 20.96 -4.41
N ILE A 5 0.24 20.06 -5.07
CA ILE A 5 1.68 19.88 -4.92
C ILE A 5 2.41 19.85 -6.27
N VAL A 6 3.68 20.23 -6.26
CA VAL A 6 4.61 19.95 -7.36
C VAL A 6 5.45 18.74 -6.95
N PRO A 7 5.31 17.57 -7.60
CA PRO A 7 5.87 16.29 -7.09
C PRO A 7 7.36 16.33 -6.77
N GLY A 8 8.17 16.96 -7.59
CA GLY A 8 9.63 17.07 -7.38
C GLY A 8 10.06 18.21 -6.46
N ASN A 9 9.13 19.05 -6.01
CA ASN A 9 9.41 20.22 -5.16
C ASN A 9 8.20 20.53 -4.28
N ILE A 10 7.87 19.65 -3.37
CA ILE A 10 6.76 19.80 -2.43
C ILE A 10 7.16 20.83 -1.36
N ASP A 11 6.27 21.80 -1.09
CA ASP A 11 6.48 22.80 -0.04
C ASP A 11 6.71 22.12 1.31
N ASP A 12 7.75 22.55 2.04
CA ASP A 12 8.14 21.98 3.34
C ASP A 12 7.01 22.03 4.38
N ARG A 13 6.14 23.05 4.31
CA ARG A 13 4.98 23.20 5.20
C ARG A 13 3.94 22.13 4.92
N ILE A 14 3.72 21.79 3.64
CA ILE A 14 2.81 20.70 3.24
C ILE A 14 3.39 19.38 3.70
N LEU A 15 4.69 19.12 3.51
CA LEU A 15 5.36 17.91 3.98
C LEU A 15 5.29 17.77 5.51
N ALA A 16 5.61 18.83 6.24
CA ALA A 16 5.58 18.83 7.71
C ALA A 16 4.16 18.54 8.24
N ARG A 17 3.14 19.20 7.66
CA ARG A 17 1.74 19.00 8.02
C ARG A 17 1.26 17.59 7.68
N THR A 18 1.65 17.07 6.52
CA THR A 18 1.33 15.69 6.12
C THR A 18 1.95 14.69 7.07
N ALA A 19 3.24 14.86 7.41
CA ALA A 19 3.92 13.99 8.35
C ALA A 19 3.28 14.03 9.76
N GLU A 20 2.90 15.21 10.23
CA GLU A 20 2.21 15.39 11.50
C GLU A 20 0.83 14.73 11.51
N LEU A 21 0.04 14.92 10.44
CA LEU A 21 -1.26 14.27 10.27
C LEU A 21 -1.13 12.74 10.33
N LEU A 22 -0.17 12.17 9.60
CA LEU A 22 0.05 10.72 9.58
C LEU A 22 0.57 10.18 10.92
N LYS A 23 1.42 10.93 11.64
CA LYS A 23 1.87 10.59 13.00
C LYS A 23 0.71 10.54 13.99
N ASN A 24 -0.25 11.44 13.84
CA ASN A 24 -1.44 11.56 14.69
C ASN A 24 -2.59 10.61 14.30
N GLY A 25 -2.32 9.65 13.40
CA GLY A 25 -3.29 8.62 13.03
C GLY A 25 -4.19 8.98 11.84
N GLY A 26 -3.89 10.06 11.15
CA GLY A 26 -4.58 10.42 9.91
C GLY A 26 -4.21 9.52 8.73
N THR A 27 -5.01 9.65 7.67
CA THR A 27 -4.83 8.98 6.39
C THR A 27 -4.71 9.98 5.25
N ALA A 28 -3.90 9.67 4.25
CA ALA A 28 -3.72 10.51 3.08
C ALA A 28 -3.81 9.71 1.79
N ALA A 29 -4.40 10.30 0.74
CA ALA A 29 -4.24 9.79 -0.62
C ALA A 29 -3.06 10.49 -1.28
N ILE A 30 -2.19 9.69 -1.88
CA ILE A 30 -0.98 10.15 -2.53
C ILE A 30 -0.82 9.53 -3.92
N PRO A 31 -0.28 10.25 -4.90
CA PRO A 31 0.05 9.69 -6.20
C PRO A 31 1.27 8.79 -6.14
N THR A 32 1.30 7.78 -7.01
CA THR A 32 2.47 6.91 -7.22
C THR A 32 2.79 6.82 -8.71
N ASP A 33 3.80 6.03 -9.07
CA ASP A 33 4.16 5.73 -10.47
C ASP A 33 3.14 4.84 -11.20
N THR A 34 2.11 4.32 -10.50
CA THR A 34 1.02 3.52 -11.11
C THR A 34 -0.33 4.21 -10.96
N SER A 35 -0.88 4.18 -9.78
CA SER A 35 -2.20 4.71 -9.41
C SER A 35 -2.12 5.45 -8.08
N TRP A 36 -3.22 5.95 -7.60
CA TRP A 36 -3.34 6.55 -6.27
C TRP A 36 -3.26 5.49 -5.17
N SER A 37 -2.63 5.86 -4.04
CA SER A 37 -2.58 5.03 -2.84
C SER A 37 -3.15 5.80 -1.65
N VAL A 38 -3.97 5.13 -0.83
CA VAL A 38 -4.35 5.63 0.50
C VAL A 38 -3.35 5.06 1.50
N VAL A 39 -2.77 5.93 2.32
CA VAL A 39 -1.66 5.59 3.22
C VAL A 39 -1.85 6.13 4.63
N CYS A 40 -1.19 5.48 5.58
CA CYS A 40 -0.98 5.96 6.94
C CYS A 40 0.47 5.72 7.38
N SER A 41 0.87 6.25 8.52
CA SER A 41 2.16 5.89 9.14
C SER A 41 2.14 4.44 9.61
N MET A 42 3.17 3.65 9.26
CA MET A 42 3.31 2.28 9.78
C MET A 42 3.41 2.22 11.31
N ASN A 43 3.83 3.31 11.95
CA ASN A 43 4.00 3.40 13.39
C ASN A 43 2.72 3.85 14.12
N SER A 44 1.66 4.23 13.40
CA SER A 44 0.40 4.66 13.99
C SER A 44 -0.63 3.54 14.00
N LYS A 45 -0.91 2.96 15.16
CA LYS A 45 -1.96 1.95 15.31
C LYS A 45 -3.34 2.48 14.91
N GLU A 46 -3.63 3.74 15.25
CA GLU A 46 -4.87 4.39 14.87
C GLU A 46 -4.97 4.58 13.35
N GLY A 47 -3.88 5.05 12.72
CA GLY A 47 -3.82 5.18 11.26
C GLY A 47 -4.02 3.84 10.55
N ILE A 48 -3.41 2.77 11.04
CA ILE A 48 -3.58 1.41 10.49
C ILE A 48 -5.03 0.95 10.62
N LYS A 49 -5.66 1.17 11.79
CA LYS A 49 -7.06 0.84 12.03
C LYS A 49 -7.98 1.58 11.07
N ARG A 50 -7.79 2.90 10.93
CA ARG A 50 -8.57 3.73 9.99
C ARG A 50 -8.35 3.33 8.53
N LEU A 51 -7.11 3.02 8.13
CA LEU A 51 -6.81 2.55 6.78
C LEU A 51 -7.52 1.23 6.47
N LYS A 52 -7.53 0.29 7.42
CA LYS A 52 -8.26 -0.98 7.29
C LYS A 52 -9.77 -0.75 7.20
N ALA A 53 -10.32 0.18 7.99
CA ALA A 53 -11.73 0.55 7.91
C ALA A 53 -12.10 1.17 6.55
N LEU A 54 -11.30 2.09 6.04
CA LEU A 54 -11.50 2.72 4.74
C LEU A 54 -11.50 1.70 3.61
N SER A 55 -10.63 0.70 3.67
CA SER A 55 -10.46 -0.27 2.59
C SER A 55 -11.65 -1.21 2.43
N LYS A 56 -12.43 -1.45 3.49
CA LYS A 56 -13.47 -2.50 3.57
C LYS A 56 -12.95 -3.90 3.17
N GLU A 57 -11.66 -4.04 3.02
CA GLU A 57 -10.99 -5.24 2.55
C GLU A 57 -10.59 -6.09 3.77
N ARG A 58 -11.15 -7.28 3.87
CA ARG A 58 -10.74 -8.26 4.90
C ARG A 58 -9.41 -8.95 4.54
N ASN A 59 -8.96 -8.83 3.29
CA ASN A 59 -7.75 -9.48 2.80
C ASN A 59 -6.51 -8.61 3.05
N GLU A 60 -5.71 -8.98 4.05
CA GLU A 60 -4.46 -8.29 4.40
C GLU A 60 -3.37 -8.33 3.31
N GLN A 61 -3.49 -9.22 2.32
CA GLN A 61 -2.54 -9.30 1.20
C GLN A 61 -2.55 -8.07 0.29
N LEU A 62 -3.56 -7.22 0.40
CA LEU A 62 -3.68 -6.02 -0.42
C LEU A 62 -2.89 -4.83 0.14
N PHE A 63 -2.49 -4.90 1.42
CA PHE A 63 -1.73 -3.84 2.06
C PHE A 63 -0.24 -3.99 1.80
N THR A 64 0.42 -2.84 1.65
CA THR A 64 1.83 -2.77 1.23
C THR A 64 2.58 -1.72 2.05
N LEU A 65 3.81 -2.03 2.46
CA LEU A 65 4.75 -1.03 2.96
C LEU A 65 5.40 -0.31 1.76
N LEU A 66 5.19 1.00 1.68
CA LEU A 66 5.89 1.86 0.75
C LEU A 66 7.16 2.37 1.44
N CYS A 67 8.29 2.10 0.83
CA CYS A 67 9.61 2.46 1.32
C CYS A 67 10.26 3.53 0.44
N SER A 68 11.18 4.32 0.98
CA SER A 68 11.97 5.29 0.24
C SER A 68 13.32 4.75 -0.22
N ASP A 69 13.75 3.63 0.35
CA ASP A 69 15.01 2.97 0.02
C ASP A 69 14.89 1.45 0.18
N ILE A 70 15.69 0.70 -0.58
CA ILE A 70 15.70 -0.76 -0.53
C ILE A 70 16.23 -1.31 0.80
N SER A 71 17.05 -0.56 1.53
CA SER A 71 17.54 -0.96 2.85
C SER A 71 16.41 -1.13 3.86
N GLN A 72 15.37 -0.30 3.76
CA GLN A 72 14.17 -0.42 4.61
C GLN A 72 13.47 -1.76 4.45
N PHE A 73 13.57 -2.42 3.28
CA PHE A 73 12.98 -3.76 3.12
C PHE A 73 13.62 -4.76 4.09
N GLY A 74 14.95 -4.67 4.30
CA GLY A 74 15.68 -5.52 5.24
C GLY A 74 15.41 -5.24 6.72
N GLU A 75 14.84 -4.08 7.05
CA GLU A 75 14.42 -3.76 8.42
C GLU A 75 13.13 -4.49 8.81
N PHE A 76 12.27 -4.80 7.84
CA PHE A 76 10.94 -5.37 8.08
C PHE A 76 10.78 -6.80 7.55
N CYS A 77 11.60 -7.18 6.58
CA CYS A 77 11.46 -8.46 5.87
C CYS A 77 12.77 -9.24 5.82
N SER A 78 12.62 -10.57 5.76
CA SER A 78 13.75 -11.47 5.54
C SER A 78 14.21 -11.39 4.08
N LEU A 79 15.45 -10.92 3.87
CA LEU A 79 16.08 -10.79 2.57
C LEU A 79 17.37 -11.61 2.50
N ASP A 80 17.42 -12.54 1.55
CA ASP A 80 18.67 -13.16 1.13
C ASP A 80 19.30 -12.43 -0.07
N ASN A 81 20.51 -12.81 -0.43
CA ASN A 81 21.26 -12.19 -1.54
C ASN A 81 20.57 -12.35 -2.91
N SER A 82 19.80 -13.41 -3.11
CA SER A 82 19.08 -13.66 -4.37
C SER A 82 17.89 -12.71 -4.51
N ARG A 83 17.06 -12.64 -3.47
CA ARG A 83 15.93 -11.71 -3.40
C ARG A 83 16.38 -10.27 -3.50
N PHE A 84 17.44 -9.90 -2.76
CA PHE A 84 18.00 -8.55 -2.82
C PHE A 84 18.41 -8.17 -4.24
N ARG A 85 19.11 -9.05 -4.98
CA ARG A 85 19.53 -8.77 -6.36
C ARG A 85 18.35 -8.63 -7.31
N LEU A 86 17.31 -9.45 -7.14
CA LEU A 86 16.08 -9.35 -7.93
C LEU A 86 15.38 -8.00 -7.67
N ILE A 87 15.13 -7.68 -6.41
CA ILE A 87 14.48 -6.43 -6.00
C ILE A 87 15.28 -5.23 -6.54
N ARG A 88 16.60 -5.21 -6.33
CA ARG A 88 17.47 -4.11 -6.80
C ARG A 88 17.38 -3.87 -8.32
N ARG A 89 17.13 -4.91 -9.12
CA ARG A 89 16.99 -4.79 -10.57
C ARG A 89 15.66 -4.18 -10.98
N LEU A 90 14.61 -4.34 -10.15
CA LEU A 90 13.24 -3.94 -10.45
C LEU A 90 12.78 -2.69 -9.70
N THR A 91 13.63 -2.15 -8.79
CA THR A 91 13.31 -0.97 -7.98
C THR A 91 14.26 0.19 -8.26
N PRO A 92 13.79 1.45 -8.15
CA PRO A 92 12.39 1.83 -7.92
C PRO A 92 11.50 1.47 -9.12
N GLY A 93 10.19 1.24 -8.87
CA GLY A 93 9.29 0.89 -9.97
C GLY A 93 7.94 0.28 -9.56
N PRO A 94 7.17 -0.14 -10.57
CA PRO A 94 5.78 -0.56 -10.40
C PRO A 94 5.64 -2.02 -9.93
N TYR A 95 6.45 -2.42 -8.96
CA TYR A 95 6.45 -3.78 -8.41
C TYR A 95 6.15 -3.79 -6.93
N VAL A 96 5.33 -4.74 -6.51
CA VAL A 96 5.13 -5.13 -5.11
C VAL A 96 5.75 -6.51 -4.92
N PHE A 97 6.59 -6.66 -3.91
CA PHE A 97 7.19 -7.94 -3.54
C PHE A 97 6.57 -8.44 -2.25
N ILE A 98 6.00 -9.65 -2.29
CA ILE A 98 5.56 -10.33 -1.06
C ILE A 98 6.78 -11.03 -0.45
N LEU A 99 7.08 -10.69 0.80
CA LEU A 99 8.22 -11.18 1.56
C LEU A 99 7.79 -11.67 2.94
N LYS A 100 8.56 -12.59 3.51
CA LYS A 100 8.39 -12.97 4.92
C LYS A 100 8.81 -11.83 5.83
N THR A 101 7.96 -11.52 6.81
CA THR A 101 8.23 -10.51 7.83
C THR A 101 9.34 -10.97 8.78
N LEU A 102 10.08 -10.01 9.34
CA LEU A 102 10.90 -10.24 10.52
C LEU A 102 10.02 -10.28 11.77
N LEU A 103 10.52 -10.95 12.82
CA LEU A 103 9.83 -11.04 14.11
C LEU A 103 9.48 -9.64 14.65
N GLY A 104 8.20 -9.44 14.92
CA GLY A 104 7.67 -8.19 15.45
C GLY A 104 7.03 -7.26 14.42
N THR A 105 7.37 -7.37 13.13
CA THR A 105 6.74 -6.56 12.08
C THR A 105 5.24 -6.88 11.97
N GLU A 106 4.88 -8.16 11.95
CA GLU A 106 3.49 -8.61 11.92
C GLU A 106 2.69 -8.08 13.11
N LYS A 107 3.28 -8.08 14.31
CA LYS A 107 2.65 -7.55 15.52
C LYS A 107 2.48 -6.03 15.46
N ALA A 108 3.48 -5.31 14.95
CA ALA A 108 3.43 -3.85 14.82
C ALA A 108 2.32 -3.41 13.87
N LEU A 109 2.12 -4.13 12.77
CA LEU A 109 1.12 -3.83 11.75
C LEU A 109 -0.23 -4.54 11.99
N GLY A 110 -0.33 -5.37 13.03
CA GLY A 110 -1.52 -6.16 13.30
C GLY A 110 -1.85 -7.14 12.17
N LEU A 111 -0.81 -7.77 11.60
CA LEU A 111 -0.96 -8.78 10.55
C LEU A 111 -1.23 -10.15 11.18
N ARG A 112 -2.11 -10.92 10.54
CA ARG A 112 -2.35 -12.33 10.89
C ARG A 112 -1.36 -13.27 10.20
N ARG A 113 -0.67 -12.81 9.15
CA ARG A 113 0.28 -13.57 8.33
C ARG A 113 1.70 -13.09 8.57
N GLN A 114 2.65 -13.98 8.35
CA GLN A 114 4.09 -13.69 8.40
C GLN A 114 4.63 -13.19 7.05
N GLU A 115 3.78 -12.55 6.26
CA GLU A 115 4.11 -12.06 4.92
C GLU A 115 3.50 -10.68 4.72
N ILE A 116 4.24 -9.83 4.01
CA ILE A 116 3.81 -8.47 3.69
C ILE A 116 4.28 -8.07 2.30
N GLY A 117 3.47 -7.26 1.61
CA GLY A 117 3.89 -6.57 0.41
C GLY A 117 4.83 -5.41 0.75
N VAL A 118 5.93 -5.28 0.02
CA VAL A 118 6.83 -4.13 0.08
C VAL A 118 7.02 -3.53 -1.30
N ARG A 119 7.16 -2.22 -1.40
CA ARG A 119 7.33 -1.49 -2.66
C ARG A 119 8.22 -0.27 -2.47
N LEU A 120 9.05 -0.01 -3.47
CA LEU A 120 9.78 1.25 -3.64
C LEU A 120 9.26 1.93 -4.91
N PRO A 121 8.27 2.85 -4.81
CA PRO A 121 7.69 3.52 -5.96
C PRO A 121 8.70 4.40 -6.68
N ASP A 122 8.66 4.43 -8.01
CA ASP A 122 9.44 5.38 -8.82
C ASP A 122 8.67 6.71 -8.96
N TYR A 123 8.41 7.35 -7.82
CA TYR A 123 7.71 8.62 -7.78
C TYR A 123 8.16 9.45 -6.56
N PRO A 124 8.39 10.77 -6.71
CA PRO A 124 9.03 11.56 -5.65
C PRO A 124 8.13 11.79 -4.43
N VAL A 125 6.80 11.78 -4.58
CA VAL A 125 5.87 12.12 -3.49
C VAL A 125 5.92 11.13 -2.34
N PRO A 126 5.81 9.79 -2.54
CA PRO A 126 5.97 8.83 -1.45
C PRO A 126 7.32 8.97 -0.74
N GLN A 127 8.40 9.13 -1.49
CA GLN A 127 9.76 9.27 -0.94
C GLN A 127 9.89 10.52 -0.06
N ALA A 128 9.38 11.67 -0.50
CA ALA A 128 9.42 12.92 0.26
C ALA A 128 8.64 12.78 1.59
N ILE A 129 7.47 12.17 1.56
CA ILE A 129 6.65 11.96 2.77
C ILE A 129 7.33 11.00 3.74
N ILE A 130 7.87 9.87 3.26
CA ILE A 130 8.58 8.88 4.09
C ILE A 130 9.78 9.53 4.77
N ASN A 131 10.55 10.34 4.04
CA ASN A 131 11.70 11.06 4.59
C ASN A 131 11.28 12.10 5.66
N ALA A 132 10.20 12.84 5.44
CA ALA A 132 9.65 13.79 6.41
C ALA A 132 9.05 13.09 7.64
N LEU A 133 8.43 11.93 7.43
CA LEU A 133 7.79 11.12 8.48
C LEU A 133 8.83 10.36 9.32
N GLY A 134 9.92 9.92 8.70
CA GLY A 134 10.98 9.12 9.31
C GLY A 134 10.67 7.63 9.43
N CYS A 135 9.63 7.13 8.74
CA CYS A 135 9.30 5.71 8.67
C CYS A 135 8.52 5.39 7.39
N PRO A 136 8.47 4.12 6.95
CA PRO A 136 7.64 3.70 5.82
C PRO A 136 6.17 4.05 5.99
N LEU A 137 5.48 4.16 4.84
CA LEU A 137 4.03 4.29 4.79
C LEU A 137 3.39 2.90 4.67
N TYR A 138 2.31 2.67 5.40
CA TYR A 138 1.46 1.50 5.21
C TYR A 138 0.27 1.90 4.37
N GLY A 139 0.01 1.22 3.27
CA GLY A 139 -0.94 1.70 2.28
C GLY A 139 -1.61 0.61 1.47
N ILE A 140 -2.63 1.03 0.75
CA ILE A 140 -3.41 0.24 -0.20
C ILE A 140 -3.72 1.09 -1.43
N THR A 141 -3.89 0.46 -2.59
CA THR A 141 -4.37 1.16 -3.80
C THR A 141 -5.73 1.79 -3.55
N ALA A 142 -5.87 3.08 -3.88
CA ALA A 142 -7.14 3.79 -3.80
C ALA A 142 -8.13 3.23 -4.83
N LYS A 143 -9.34 2.88 -4.38
CA LYS A 143 -10.42 2.33 -5.21
C LYS A 143 -11.74 3.05 -4.90
N ARG A 144 -12.62 3.14 -5.89
CA ARG A 144 -13.93 3.82 -5.78
C ARG A 144 -14.89 3.21 -4.74
N ASN A 145 -14.66 1.97 -4.33
CA ASN A 145 -15.47 1.31 -3.30
C ASN A 145 -14.99 1.58 -1.87
N MET A 146 -13.93 2.35 -1.69
CA MET A 146 -13.42 2.71 -0.36
C MET A 146 -14.30 3.76 0.29
N SER A 147 -14.68 3.54 1.54
CA SER A 147 -15.35 4.55 2.36
C SER A 147 -15.35 4.12 3.83
N MET A 148 -15.31 5.08 4.74
CA MET A 148 -15.47 4.83 6.17
C MET A 148 -16.95 5.07 6.54
N ASP A 149 -17.78 4.03 6.41
CA ASP A 149 -19.20 4.10 6.77
C ASP A 149 -19.47 3.58 8.20
N THR A 150 -18.44 2.99 8.84
CA THR A 150 -18.51 2.41 10.19
C THR A 150 -17.46 3.09 11.07
N ASP A 151 -17.80 3.35 12.33
CA ASP A 151 -16.82 3.83 13.30
C ASP A 151 -15.68 2.80 13.39
N PRO A 152 -14.40 3.23 13.31
CA PRO A 152 -13.27 2.32 13.46
C PRO A 152 -13.30 1.54 14.80
N ASP A 153 -13.96 2.07 15.83
CA ASP A 153 -14.10 1.42 17.14
C ASP A 153 -15.15 0.31 17.15
N ASP A 154 -16.10 0.32 16.19
CA ASP A 154 -17.11 -0.74 16.03
C ASP A 154 -16.60 -1.94 15.22
N LEU A 155 -15.39 -1.86 14.67
CA LEU A 155 -14.77 -2.97 13.97
C LEU A 155 -14.17 -3.95 14.98
N ASP A 156 -14.96 -4.96 15.36
CA ASP A 156 -14.49 -6.07 16.19
C ASP A 156 -13.51 -6.94 15.39
N TYR A 157 -12.21 -6.72 15.63
CA TYR A 157 -11.13 -7.54 15.07
C TYR A 157 -10.90 -8.84 15.87
N THR A 158 -11.77 -9.13 16.85
CA THR A 158 -11.68 -10.33 17.72
C THR A 158 -12.39 -11.54 17.15
N ASP A 159 -12.81 -11.51 15.88
CA ASP A 159 -13.45 -12.66 15.26
C ASP A 159 -12.51 -13.88 15.33
N SER A 160 -12.94 -14.86 16.12
CA SER A 160 -12.30 -16.14 16.35
C SER A 160 -12.01 -16.83 15.02
N PRO A 161 -10.98 -17.67 14.93
CA PRO A 161 -10.69 -18.41 13.73
C PRO A 161 -11.81 -19.43 13.48
N GLU A 162 -12.80 -19.07 12.67
CA GLU A 162 -13.53 -20.11 11.98
C GLU A 162 -12.55 -20.75 11.00
N GLU A 163 -12.18 -21.95 11.34
CA GLU A 163 -11.47 -22.90 10.49
C GLU A 163 -12.20 -23.02 9.15
N ASN A 164 -11.81 -22.21 8.19
CA ASN A 164 -12.07 -22.48 6.80
C ASN A 164 -10.72 -22.54 6.09
N GLU A 165 -10.02 -23.65 6.35
CA GLU A 165 -8.99 -24.18 5.47
C GLU A 165 -9.64 -24.60 4.14
N SER A 166 -9.94 -23.63 3.29
CA SER A 166 -10.06 -23.87 1.86
C SER A 166 -8.94 -23.09 1.19
N ARG A 167 -7.84 -23.80 0.89
CA ARG A 167 -6.93 -23.43 -0.17
C ARG A 167 -7.81 -23.09 -1.37
N PRO A 168 -7.57 -21.97 -2.10
CA PRO A 168 -8.29 -21.74 -3.33
C PRO A 168 -8.01 -22.95 -4.24
N ASP A 169 -9.08 -23.63 -4.63
CA ASP A 169 -9.03 -24.65 -5.66
C ASP A 169 -8.40 -24.05 -6.92
N GLU A 170 -7.49 -24.79 -7.54
CA GLU A 170 -6.76 -24.42 -8.77
C GLU A 170 -7.67 -24.11 -9.96
N ASN A 171 -8.98 -24.11 -9.81
CA ASN A 171 -9.99 -23.82 -10.82
C ASN A 171 -10.73 -22.46 -10.67
N SER A 172 -10.30 -21.56 -9.75
CA SER A 172 -10.97 -20.28 -9.55
C SER A 172 -10.31 -19.11 -10.33
N THR A 173 -9.88 -19.36 -11.57
CA THR A 173 -9.30 -18.32 -12.44
C THR A 173 -10.33 -17.24 -12.85
N GLU A 174 -11.61 -17.47 -12.67
CA GLU A 174 -12.66 -16.50 -13.07
C GLU A 174 -13.14 -15.58 -11.95
N GLN A 175 -12.95 -15.90 -10.67
CA GLN A 175 -13.39 -15.06 -9.55
C GLN A 175 -12.38 -13.96 -9.15
N SER A 176 -11.11 -14.08 -9.53
CA SER A 176 -10.10 -13.05 -9.28
C SER A 176 -10.16 -11.86 -10.27
N SER A 177 -10.81 -12.01 -11.43
CA SER A 177 -10.87 -10.98 -12.47
C SER A 177 -11.70 -9.75 -12.09
N GLY A 178 -12.66 -9.87 -11.17
CA GLY A 178 -13.49 -8.75 -10.71
C GLY A 178 -12.79 -7.77 -9.77
N PHE A 179 -11.74 -8.21 -9.09
CA PHE A 179 -11.07 -7.45 -8.03
C PHE A 179 -10.05 -6.41 -8.55
N TYR A 180 -9.53 -6.62 -9.76
CA TYR A 180 -8.47 -5.80 -10.35
C TYR A 180 -8.94 -5.10 -11.63
N ARG A 181 -10.15 -4.55 -11.63
CA ARG A 181 -10.63 -3.75 -12.75
C ARG A 181 -10.04 -2.34 -12.68
N GLU A 182 -9.31 -1.94 -13.70
CA GLU A 182 -8.73 -0.59 -13.81
C GLU A 182 -9.79 0.52 -13.71
N GLU A 183 -11.02 0.23 -14.11
CA GLU A 183 -12.20 1.11 -13.98
C GLU A 183 -12.52 1.50 -12.53
N THR A 184 -12.06 0.69 -11.55
CA THR A 184 -12.23 1.00 -10.12
C THR A 184 -11.22 2.02 -9.61
N LEU A 185 -10.19 2.35 -10.39
CA LEU A 185 -9.14 3.28 -10.02
C LEU A 185 -9.53 4.72 -10.36
N PHE A 186 -8.94 5.64 -9.64
CA PHE A 186 -9.09 7.08 -9.84
C PHE A 186 -8.04 7.62 -10.83
N GLU A 187 -8.41 8.60 -11.64
CA GLU A 187 -7.50 9.36 -12.50
C GLU A 187 -7.08 10.65 -11.82
N GLY A 188 -8.02 11.53 -11.52
CA GLY A 188 -7.78 12.84 -10.93
C GLY A 188 -7.82 12.81 -9.39
N GLY A 189 -7.01 13.67 -8.76
CA GLY A 189 -7.01 13.81 -7.31
C GLY A 189 -8.35 14.29 -6.75
N TRP A 190 -9.09 15.11 -7.50
CA TRP A 190 -10.41 15.58 -7.11
C TRP A 190 -11.46 14.46 -6.96
N GLU A 191 -11.32 13.36 -7.70
CA GLU A 191 -12.22 12.21 -7.59
C GLU A 191 -12.09 11.50 -6.23
N LEU A 192 -10.92 11.60 -5.57
CA LEU A 192 -10.66 10.97 -4.27
C LEU A 192 -11.47 11.59 -3.13
N GLU A 193 -12.11 12.75 -3.33
CA GLU A 193 -13.06 13.31 -2.37
C GLU A 193 -14.30 12.42 -2.16
N GLU A 194 -14.56 11.49 -3.09
CA GLU A 194 -15.60 10.46 -2.93
C GLU A 194 -15.29 9.50 -1.77
N ILE A 195 -14.00 9.35 -1.38
CA ILE A 195 -13.59 8.48 -0.28
C ILE A 195 -13.91 9.17 1.06
N ARG A 196 -15.05 8.84 1.63
CA ARG A 196 -15.45 9.38 2.95
C ARG A 196 -14.50 8.88 4.04
N GLY A 197 -14.05 9.80 4.90
CA GLY A 197 -13.13 9.51 6.00
C GLY A 197 -11.65 9.64 5.65
N LEU A 198 -11.31 10.02 4.42
CA LEU A 198 -9.96 10.41 4.03
C LEU A 198 -9.67 11.84 4.50
N ASP A 199 -8.52 12.04 5.15
CA ASP A 199 -8.20 13.34 5.76
C ASP A 199 -7.53 14.30 4.79
N LEU A 200 -6.62 13.78 3.94
CA LEU A 200 -5.78 14.59 3.05
C LEU A 200 -5.64 13.94 1.68
N ILE A 201 -5.62 14.76 0.65
CA ILE A 201 -5.27 14.37 -0.72
C ILE A 201 -4.12 15.28 -1.17
N LEU A 202 -3.00 14.70 -1.56
CA LEU A 202 -1.88 15.42 -2.17
C LEU A 202 -2.00 15.33 -3.69
N ASP A 203 -2.50 16.38 -4.33
CA ASP A 203 -2.84 16.36 -5.75
C ASP A 203 -1.77 17.10 -6.59
N PRO A 204 -1.10 16.41 -7.53
CA PRO A 204 -0.18 17.06 -8.46
C PRO A 204 -0.89 17.88 -9.55
N GLY A 205 -2.24 17.85 -9.61
CA GLY A 205 -3.01 18.52 -10.67
C GLY A 205 -2.93 17.82 -12.02
N GLU A 206 -2.47 16.58 -12.06
CA GLU A 206 -2.32 15.76 -13.26
C GLU A 206 -3.05 14.43 -13.09
N ASP A 207 -3.68 13.95 -14.16
CA ASP A 207 -4.31 12.63 -14.15
C ASP A 207 -3.28 11.51 -14.01
N ARG A 208 -3.64 10.49 -13.24
CA ARG A 208 -2.80 9.30 -13.02
C ARG A 208 -3.27 8.15 -13.89
N ASN A 209 -2.33 7.29 -14.24
CA ASN A 209 -2.68 6.05 -14.94
C ASN A 209 -3.57 5.17 -14.07
N ARG A 210 -4.60 4.57 -14.68
CA ARG A 210 -5.43 3.55 -14.04
C ARG A 210 -4.80 2.17 -14.22
N ILE A 211 -3.64 1.96 -13.62
CA ILE A 211 -2.92 0.71 -13.75
C ILE A 211 -2.44 0.22 -12.39
N PHE A 212 -2.54 -1.09 -12.17
CA PHE A 212 -2.02 -1.72 -10.96
C PHE A 212 -0.53 -2.02 -11.08
N SER A 213 0.14 -2.13 -9.93
CA SER A 213 1.51 -2.66 -9.86
C SER A 213 1.52 -4.15 -10.18
N THR A 214 2.62 -4.65 -10.70
CA THR A 214 2.91 -6.09 -10.77
C THR A 214 3.21 -6.61 -9.37
N VAL A 215 2.64 -7.75 -9.00
CA VAL A 215 2.82 -8.37 -7.68
C VAL A 215 3.56 -9.70 -7.84
N LEU A 216 4.72 -9.79 -7.22
CA LEU A 216 5.58 -10.96 -7.21
C LEU A 216 5.67 -11.52 -5.79
N ASP A 217 5.27 -12.76 -5.60
CA ASP A 217 5.53 -13.49 -4.37
C ASP A 217 6.93 -14.12 -4.45
N ILE A 218 7.78 -13.66 -3.56
CA ILE A 218 9.16 -14.14 -3.39
C ILE A 218 9.42 -14.60 -1.95
N SER A 219 8.35 -14.82 -1.18
CA SER A 219 8.44 -15.30 0.21
C SER A 219 8.98 -16.73 0.30
N SER A 220 8.71 -17.55 -0.72
CA SER A 220 9.26 -18.88 -0.90
C SER A 220 10.56 -18.89 -1.71
N GLY A 221 11.08 -20.06 -2.04
CA GLY A 221 12.30 -20.20 -2.87
C GLY A 221 12.12 -19.87 -4.34
N GLU A 222 10.87 -19.86 -4.83
CA GLU A 222 10.51 -19.58 -6.21
C GLU A 222 9.77 -18.25 -6.34
N VAL A 223 9.90 -17.60 -7.51
CA VAL A 223 9.16 -16.38 -7.80
C VAL A 223 7.82 -16.74 -8.43
N GLN A 224 6.74 -16.34 -7.79
CA GLN A 224 5.38 -16.51 -8.30
C GLN A 224 4.79 -15.16 -8.67
N ILE A 225 4.20 -15.06 -9.85
CA ILE A 225 3.45 -13.88 -10.25
C ILE A 225 2.02 -14.00 -9.74
N LEU A 226 1.64 -13.12 -8.81
CA LEU A 226 0.26 -13.07 -8.29
C LEU A 226 -0.62 -12.14 -9.12
N ARG A 227 -0.01 -11.12 -9.74
CA ARG A 227 -0.68 -10.17 -10.61
C ARG A 227 0.30 -9.58 -11.61
N GLN A 228 -0.04 -9.62 -12.90
CA GLN A 228 0.62 -8.81 -13.91
C GLN A 228 0.00 -7.42 -13.91
N GLY A 229 0.82 -6.38 -13.75
CA GLY A 229 0.44 -4.98 -13.82
C GLY A 229 1.38 -4.21 -14.71
N ALA A 230 1.70 -2.95 -14.33
CA ALA A 230 2.56 -2.05 -15.11
C ALA A 230 4.00 -2.56 -15.27
N GLY A 231 4.53 -3.27 -14.27
CA GLY A 231 5.88 -3.82 -14.34
C GLY A 231 5.92 -5.07 -15.22
N PRO A 232 6.75 -5.12 -16.29
CA PRO A 232 6.87 -6.33 -17.13
C PRO A 232 7.47 -7.49 -16.34
N TRP A 233 6.97 -8.70 -16.58
CA TRP A 233 7.51 -9.94 -16.04
C TRP A 233 7.24 -11.09 -17.00
N PRO A 234 8.20 -11.98 -17.27
CA PRO A 234 9.62 -11.94 -16.85
C PRO A 234 10.42 -10.81 -17.49
N VAL A 235 11.52 -10.42 -16.86
CA VAL A 235 12.45 -9.38 -17.30
C VAL A 235 13.81 -9.94 -17.63
#